data_534e17e58f8eb6d5a83ae8582882232e
#
_entry.id   534e17e58f8eb6d5a83ae8582882232e
#
_cell.length_a   1.000
_cell.length_b   1.000
_cell.length_c   1.000
_cell.angle_alpha   90.00
_cell.angle_beta   90.00
_cell.angle_gamma   90.00
#
_symmetry.space_group_name_H-M   'P 1'
#
loop_
_entity.id
_entity.type
_entity.pdbx_description
1 polymer ?
#
loop_
_entity_poly.entity_id
_entity_poly.type
_entity_poly.pdbx_seq_one_letter_code
_entity_poly.pdbx_strand_id
1 'polypeptide(L)'
;MVKKIFKIVRLTLALLFASSLLAVVAYRFVPVYFTPLMLTRCFEQIADGRSVRLHHEWIPLERMARSMPVAVIASEDQRFMEHHGFDYKAIEQAALEHLDDGKRLRGGSTISQQTAKNVFLWQGRSWLRKCLEAYITFLFETLWGKQRIMED
;
A
#
# COMPACT_ATOMS: atom_id res chain seq x y z
N MET A 1 13.90 36.42 4.58
CA MET A 1 13.77 35.15 5.33
C MET A 1 12.64 34.26 4.77
N VAL A 2 11.42 34.74 4.64
CA VAL A 2 10.25 33.99 4.14
C VAL A 2 10.47 33.35 2.75
N LYS A 3 11.00 34.10 1.76
CA LYS A 3 11.28 33.59 0.41
C LYS A 3 12.28 32.42 0.41
N LYS A 4 13.28 32.43 1.30
CA LYS A 4 14.23 31.30 1.43
C LYS A 4 13.55 30.04 2.00
N ILE A 5 12.72 30.22 3.04
CA ILE A 5 11.95 29.13 3.64
C ILE A 5 11.03 28.50 2.58
N PHE A 6 10.29 29.32 1.85
CA PHE A 6 9.39 28.82 0.78
C PHE A 6 10.14 28.08 -0.31
N LYS A 7 11.32 28.55 -0.70
CA LYS A 7 12.20 27.87 -1.67
C LYS A 7 12.66 26.50 -1.14
N ILE A 8 13.07 26.43 0.13
CA ILE A 8 13.52 25.19 0.76
C ILE A 8 12.34 24.19 0.82
N VAL A 9 11.19 24.60 1.33
CA VAL A 9 9.98 23.73 1.40
C VAL A 9 9.61 23.19 0.04
N ARG A 10 9.55 24.05 -0.99
CA ARG A 10 9.24 23.62 -2.37
C ARG A 10 10.25 22.61 -2.90
N LEU A 11 11.54 22.84 -2.66
CA LEU A 11 12.60 21.94 -3.09
C LEU A 11 12.50 20.59 -2.37
N THR A 12 12.27 20.60 -1.06
CA THR A 12 12.09 19.38 -0.26
C THR A 12 10.89 18.56 -0.76
N LEU A 13 9.76 19.21 -0.99
CA LEU A 13 8.56 18.53 -1.54
C LEU A 13 8.83 17.96 -2.93
N ALA A 14 9.52 18.69 -3.81
CA ALA A 14 9.89 18.22 -5.13
C ALA A 14 10.83 17.00 -5.06
N LEU A 15 11.80 17.01 -4.15
CA LEU A 15 12.71 15.87 -3.95
C LEU A 15 11.98 14.66 -3.38
N LEU A 16 11.08 14.84 -2.41
CA LEU A 16 10.25 13.75 -1.88
C LEU A 16 9.35 13.14 -2.97
N PHE A 17 8.73 13.98 -3.78
CA PHE A 17 7.93 13.51 -4.91
C PHE A 17 8.77 12.74 -5.92
N ALA A 18 9.91 13.29 -6.34
CA ALA A 18 10.81 12.65 -7.30
C ALA A 18 11.37 11.32 -6.77
N SER A 19 11.77 11.28 -5.48
CA SER A 19 12.29 10.05 -4.86
C SER A 19 11.22 8.98 -4.73
N SER A 20 9.97 9.33 -4.38
CA SER A 20 8.86 8.37 -4.33
C SER A 20 8.53 7.80 -5.70
N LEU A 21 8.49 8.65 -6.73
CA LEU A 21 8.28 8.21 -8.11
C LEU A 21 9.39 7.26 -8.58
N LEU A 22 10.65 7.62 -8.31
CA LEU A 22 11.81 6.80 -8.64
C LEU A 22 11.76 5.44 -7.93
N ALA A 23 11.38 5.42 -6.64
CA ALA A 23 11.24 4.19 -5.87
C ALA A 23 10.13 3.29 -6.43
N VAL A 24 8.97 3.86 -6.79
CA VAL A 24 7.87 3.10 -7.42
C VAL A 24 8.33 2.52 -8.77
N VAL A 25 9.03 3.31 -9.60
CA VAL A 25 9.57 2.82 -10.87
C VAL A 25 10.61 1.72 -10.65
N ALA A 26 11.51 1.88 -9.68
CA ALA A 26 12.52 0.87 -9.37
C ALA A 26 11.88 -0.45 -8.92
N TYR A 27 10.91 -0.42 -8.03
CA TYR A 27 10.20 -1.60 -7.53
C TYR A 27 9.26 -2.25 -8.56
N ARG A 28 8.99 -1.60 -9.67
CA ARG A 28 8.36 -2.28 -10.81
C ARG A 28 9.20 -3.46 -11.33
N PHE A 29 10.53 -3.33 -11.29
CA PHE A 29 11.48 -4.26 -11.90
C PHE A 29 12.27 -5.10 -10.88
N VAL A 30 12.30 -4.65 -9.63
CA VAL A 30 13.05 -5.29 -8.55
C VAL A 30 12.08 -5.80 -7.50
N PRO A 31 12.27 -7.04 -7.00
CA PRO A 31 11.48 -7.56 -5.87
C PRO A 31 11.57 -6.65 -4.64
N VAL A 32 10.48 -6.54 -3.91
CA VAL A 32 10.43 -5.78 -2.66
C VAL A 32 10.95 -6.63 -1.52
N TYR A 33 12.24 -6.51 -1.21
CA TYR A 33 12.87 -7.27 -0.12
C TYR A 33 12.71 -6.63 1.25
N PHE A 34 12.50 -5.32 1.32
CA PHE A 34 12.36 -4.57 2.57
C PHE A 34 11.19 -3.61 2.51
N THR A 35 10.42 -3.58 3.60
CA THR A 35 9.31 -2.64 3.75
C THR A 35 9.38 -1.93 5.10
N PRO A 36 8.79 -0.72 5.23
CA PRO A 36 8.65 -0.05 6.52
C PRO A 36 7.91 -0.90 7.55
N LEU A 37 6.98 -1.74 7.11
CA LEU A 37 6.26 -2.67 7.97
C LEU A 37 7.21 -3.70 8.61
N MET A 38 8.14 -4.27 7.84
CA MET A 38 9.12 -5.22 8.36
C MET A 38 10.00 -4.59 9.44
N LEU A 39 10.50 -3.37 9.20
CA LEU A 39 11.27 -2.62 10.18
C LEU A 39 10.46 -2.36 11.45
N THR A 40 9.22 -1.92 11.31
CA THR A 40 8.32 -1.70 12.46
C THR A 40 8.15 -2.97 13.28
N ARG A 41 7.95 -4.13 12.63
CA ARG A 41 7.83 -5.43 13.31
C ARG A 41 9.11 -5.84 14.04
N CYS A 42 10.28 -5.55 13.47
CA CYS A 42 11.55 -5.78 14.15
C CYS A 42 11.67 -4.90 15.42
N PHE A 43 11.33 -3.62 15.33
CA PHE A 43 11.35 -2.73 16.50
C PHE A 43 10.35 -3.13 17.59
N GLU A 44 9.14 -3.56 17.22
CA GLU A 44 8.15 -4.09 18.16
C GLU A 44 8.70 -5.33 18.89
N GLN A 45 9.34 -6.26 18.20
CA GLN A 45 9.97 -7.44 18.81
C GLN A 45 11.07 -7.05 19.83
N ILE A 46 11.89 -6.05 19.49
CA ILE A 46 12.93 -5.55 20.40
C ILE A 46 12.28 -4.91 21.63
N ALA A 47 11.26 -4.08 21.43
CA ALA A 47 10.56 -3.39 22.53
C ALA A 47 9.88 -4.38 23.49
N ASP A 48 9.39 -5.52 22.97
CA ASP A 48 8.80 -6.61 23.74
C ASP A 48 9.82 -7.54 24.39
N GLY A 49 11.13 -7.27 24.26
CA GLY A 49 12.21 -8.12 24.78
C GLY A 49 12.37 -9.45 24.05
N ARG A 50 11.79 -9.59 22.86
CA ARG A 50 11.88 -10.82 22.04
C ARG A 50 13.08 -10.76 21.10
N SER A 51 13.60 -11.94 20.72
CA SER A 51 14.62 -12.03 19.67
C SER A 51 14.04 -11.60 18.32
N VAL A 52 14.77 -10.78 17.58
CA VAL A 52 14.34 -10.35 16.25
C VAL A 52 14.34 -11.54 15.30
N ARG A 53 13.19 -11.78 14.69
CA ARG A 53 12.99 -12.79 13.64
C ARG A 53 12.30 -12.14 12.46
N LEU A 54 12.98 -12.11 11.32
CA LEU A 54 12.46 -11.65 10.05
C LEU A 54 12.64 -12.77 9.02
N HIS A 55 11.53 -13.37 8.61
CA HIS A 55 11.48 -14.32 7.51
C HIS A 55 10.65 -13.70 6.40
N HIS A 56 11.29 -13.45 5.27
CA HIS A 56 10.64 -12.96 4.07
C HIS A 56 11.32 -13.60 2.86
N GLU A 57 10.51 -14.19 2.01
CA GLU A 57 10.93 -14.73 0.73
C GLU A 57 9.96 -14.20 -0.34
N TRP A 58 10.49 -13.44 -1.27
CA TRP A 58 9.72 -13.00 -2.42
C TRP A 58 9.65 -14.13 -3.44
N ILE A 59 8.44 -14.44 -3.89
CA ILE A 59 8.18 -15.50 -4.87
C ILE A 59 7.39 -14.91 -6.03
N PRO A 60 7.86 -15.08 -7.29
CA PRO A 60 7.11 -14.61 -8.45
C PRO A 60 5.77 -15.34 -8.60
N LEU A 61 4.79 -14.67 -9.15
CA LEU A 61 3.41 -15.17 -9.24
C LEU A 61 3.32 -16.53 -9.95
N GLU A 62 4.16 -16.76 -10.96
CA GLU A 62 4.22 -18.03 -11.73
C GLU A 62 4.65 -19.23 -10.87
N ARG A 63 5.36 -18.99 -9.78
CA ARG A 63 5.80 -20.03 -8.83
C ARG A 63 4.83 -20.24 -7.67
N MET A 64 3.82 -19.41 -7.54
CA MET A 64 2.75 -19.57 -6.55
C MET A 64 1.71 -20.59 -7.03
N ALA A 65 1.02 -21.23 -6.10
CA ALA A 65 -0.15 -22.05 -6.44
C ALA A 65 -1.23 -21.15 -7.08
N ARG A 66 -1.78 -21.55 -8.20
CA ARG A 66 -2.80 -20.76 -8.94
C ARG A 66 -4.01 -20.38 -8.11
N SER A 67 -4.34 -21.17 -7.10
CA SER A 67 -5.43 -20.88 -6.16
C SER A 67 -5.13 -19.72 -5.21
N MET A 68 -3.86 -19.39 -4.96
CA MET A 68 -3.48 -18.35 -4.00
C MET A 68 -3.96 -16.95 -4.43
N PRO A 69 -3.58 -16.43 -5.61
CA PRO A 69 -4.07 -15.12 -6.05
C PRO A 69 -5.59 -15.08 -6.19
N VAL A 70 -6.22 -16.19 -6.61
CA VAL A 70 -7.69 -16.29 -6.70
C VAL A 70 -8.33 -16.17 -5.31
N ALA A 71 -7.77 -16.84 -4.30
CA ALA A 71 -8.27 -16.77 -2.93
C ALA A 71 -8.12 -15.35 -2.35
N VAL A 72 -6.99 -14.68 -2.59
CA VAL A 72 -6.74 -13.30 -2.14
C VAL A 72 -7.75 -12.34 -2.80
N ILE A 73 -7.95 -12.44 -4.12
CA ILE A 73 -8.94 -11.62 -4.84
C ILE A 73 -10.35 -11.87 -4.29
N ALA A 74 -10.73 -13.13 -4.08
CA ALA A 74 -12.05 -13.48 -3.59
C ALA A 74 -12.34 -13.00 -2.16
N SER A 75 -11.30 -12.93 -1.31
CA SER A 75 -11.46 -12.53 0.10
C SER A 75 -11.31 -11.05 0.35
N GLU A 76 -10.42 -10.37 -0.39
CA GLU A 76 -10.02 -8.99 -0.10
C GLU A 76 -10.59 -7.97 -1.10
N ASP A 77 -10.72 -8.35 -2.38
CA ASP A 77 -11.06 -7.40 -3.43
C ASP A 77 -11.61 -8.13 -4.68
N GLN A 78 -12.86 -8.56 -4.61
CA GLN A 78 -13.50 -9.37 -5.66
C GLN A 78 -13.51 -8.71 -7.04
N ARG A 79 -13.37 -7.37 -7.06
CA ARG A 79 -13.38 -6.58 -8.28
C ARG A 79 -12.01 -6.04 -8.66
N PHE A 80 -10.93 -6.62 -8.11
CA PHE A 80 -9.56 -6.20 -8.33
C PHE A 80 -9.20 -6.00 -9.81
N MET A 81 -9.68 -6.88 -10.68
CA MET A 81 -9.40 -6.81 -12.12
C MET A 81 -10.24 -5.77 -12.88
N GLU A 82 -11.28 -5.21 -12.26
CA GLU A 82 -12.22 -4.28 -12.90
C GLU A 82 -11.91 -2.80 -12.62
N HIS A 83 -11.40 -2.51 -11.42
CA HIS A 83 -11.13 -1.12 -11.02
C HIS A 83 -9.65 -0.75 -11.18
N HIS A 84 -9.36 0.56 -11.12
CA HIS A 84 -8.02 1.13 -11.20
C HIS A 84 -7.58 1.68 -9.83
N GLY A 85 -7.34 0.79 -8.87
CA GLY A 85 -6.83 1.10 -7.55
C GLY A 85 -7.89 1.44 -6.50
N PHE A 86 -9.06 1.92 -6.91
CA PHE A 86 -10.15 2.29 -6.01
C PHE A 86 -11.45 1.64 -6.45
N ASP A 87 -12.04 0.82 -5.59
CA ASP A 87 -13.37 0.26 -5.82
C ASP A 87 -14.44 1.21 -5.26
N TYR A 88 -14.88 2.16 -6.07
CA TYR A 88 -15.90 3.14 -5.69
C TYR A 88 -17.24 2.47 -5.34
N LYS A 89 -17.60 1.35 -5.99
CA LYS A 89 -18.85 0.64 -5.69
C LYS A 89 -18.77 -0.04 -4.32
N ALA A 90 -17.63 -0.67 -3.98
CA ALA A 90 -17.43 -1.23 -2.66
C ALA A 90 -17.42 -0.16 -1.55
N ILE A 91 -16.84 1.02 -1.84
CA ILE A 91 -16.85 2.17 -0.92
C ILE A 91 -18.29 2.67 -0.70
N GLU A 92 -19.07 2.83 -1.77
CA GLU A 92 -20.48 3.24 -1.71
C GLU A 92 -21.32 2.24 -0.92
N GLN A 93 -21.17 0.95 -1.21
CA GLN A 93 -21.87 -0.11 -0.51
C GLN A 93 -21.53 -0.14 0.99
N ALA A 94 -20.25 -0.06 1.33
CA ALA A 94 -19.81 -0.01 2.74
C ALA A 94 -20.36 1.25 3.47
N ALA A 95 -20.48 2.38 2.76
CA ALA A 95 -21.07 3.59 3.33
C ALA A 95 -22.58 3.44 3.60
N LEU A 96 -23.32 2.81 2.69
CA LEU A 96 -24.74 2.52 2.85
C LEU A 96 -24.99 1.56 4.03
N GLU A 97 -24.23 0.46 4.11
CA GLU A 97 -24.30 -0.50 5.22
C GLU A 97 -24.01 0.15 6.58
N HIS A 98 -23.08 1.12 6.61
CA HIS A 98 -22.78 1.86 7.83
C HIS A 98 -23.95 2.75 8.28
N LEU A 99 -24.67 3.34 7.34
CA LEU A 99 -25.83 4.18 7.62
C LEU A 99 -27.03 3.35 8.13
N ASP A 100 -27.23 2.14 7.60
CA ASP A 100 -28.36 1.29 7.95
C ASP A 100 -28.16 0.56 9.29
N ASP A 101 -26.97 0.01 9.53
CA ASP A 101 -26.72 -0.90 10.66
C ASP A 101 -25.87 -0.28 11.78
N GLY A 102 -25.34 0.94 11.63
CA GLY A 102 -24.37 1.55 12.56
C GLY A 102 -23.07 0.74 12.69
N LYS A 103 -22.86 -0.27 11.86
CA LYS A 103 -21.68 -1.12 11.89
C LYS A 103 -20.45 -0.37 11.39
N ARG A 104 -19.31 -0.73 11.96
CA ARG A 104 -18.02 -0.15 11.58
C ARG A 104 -17.75 -0.39 10.09
N LEU A 105 -17.43 0.67 9.33
CA LEU A 105 -16.99 0.58 7.94
C LEU A 105 -15.94 -0.53 7.78
N ARG A 106 -16.32 -1.64 7.15
CA ARG A 106 -15.44 -2.77 6.84
C ARG A 106 -15.32 -2.91 5.32
N GLY A 107 -14.11 -3.19 4.83
CA GLY A 107 -13.92 -3.73 3.48
C GLY A 107 -13.76 -2.74 2.34
N GLY A 108 -13.57 -1.44 2.60
CA GLY A 108 -13.41 -0.46 1.50
C GLY A 108 -11.99 -0.28 0.96
N SER A 109 -10.99 -1.06 1.40
CA SER A 109 -9.61 -0.95 0.90
C SER A 109 -9.29 -2.06 -0.09
N THR A 110 -8.85 -1.68 -1.28
CA THR A 110 -8.47 -2.60 -2.37
C THR A 110 -7.10 -3.25 -2.13
N ILE A 111 -6.79 -4.31 -2.85
CA ILE A 111 -5.45 -4.94 -2.86
C ILE A 111 -4.38 -3.90 -3.20
N SER A 112 -4.60 -3.07 -4.22
CA SER A 112 -3.65 -2.00 -4.60
C SER A 112 -3.36 -1.01 -3.47
N GLN A 113 -4.37 -0.63 -2.69
CA GLN A 113 -4.21 0.23 -1.52
C GLN A 113 -3.47 -0.48 -0.38
N GLN A 114 -3.73 -1.77 -0.17
CA GLN A 114 -3.04 -2.57 0.82
C GLN A 114 -1.56 -2.74 0.48
N THR A 115 -1.24 -3.04 -0.78
CA THR A 115 0.14 -3.13 -1.28
C THR A 115 0.86 -1.78 -1.14
N ALA A 116 0.25 -0.67 -1.58
CA ALA A 116 0.81 0.67 -1.42
C ALA A 116 1.16 1.00 0.05
N LYS A 117 0.24 0.67 0.96
CA LYS A 117 0.45 0.84 2.40
C LYS A 117 1.60 -0.02 2.93
N ASN A 118 1.64 -1.30 2.59
CA ASN A 118 2.59 -2.25 3.16
C ASN A 118 4.01 -2.05 2.62
N VAL A 119 4.14 -1.68 1.35
CA VAL A 119 5.44 -1.48 0.69
C VAL A 119 6.09 -0.15 1.07
N PHE A 120 5.31 0.94 1.21
CA PHE A 120 5.88 2.28 1.33
C PHE A 120 5.55 3.02 2.61
N LEU A 121 4.50 2.63 3.34
CA LEU A 121 3.99 3.42 4.44
C LEU A 121 4.10 2.72 5.79
N TRP A 122 3.98 3.53 6.84
CA TRP A 122 3.96 3.04 8.22
C TRP A 122 2.57 2.56 8.66
N GLN A 123 2.54 1.79 9.74
CA GLN A 123 1.30 1.37 10.37
C GLN A 123 0.69 2.52 11.19
N GLY A 124 -0.62 2.50 11.36
CA GLY A 124 -1.35 3.52 12.12
C GLY A 124 -2.48 4.16 11.31
N ARG A 125 -3.23 5.04 11.99
CA ARG A 125 -4.38 5.74 11.42
C ARG A 125 -4.10 7.23 11.40
N SER A 126 -3.86 7.80 10.23
CA SER A 126 -3.77 9.24 10.02
C SER A 126 -4.26 9.61 8.63
N TRP A 127 -4.83 10.80 8.52
CA TRP A 127 -5.28 11.33 7.24
C TRP A 127 -4.11 11.51 6.26
N LEU A 128 -2.96 11.98 6.75
CA LEU A 128 -1.76 12.13 5.93
C LEU A 128 -1.35 10.78 5.31
N ARG A 129 -1.30 9.72 6.14
CA ARG A 129 -0.99 8.38 5.63
C ARG A 129 -2.00 7.92 4.57
N LYS A 130 -3.29 8.20 4.78
CA LYS A 130 -4.34 7.81 3.81
C LYS A 130 -4.22 8.58 2.48
N CYS A 131 -3.83 9.85 2.52
CA CYS A 131 -3.54 10.63 1.32
C CYS A 131 -2.32 10.07 0.57
N LEU A 132 -1.25 9.70 1.29
CA LEU A 132 -0.06 9.09 0.70
C LEU A 132 -0.36 7.69 0.12
N GLU A 133 -1.20 6.91 0.80
CA GLU A 133 -1.68 5.62 0.31
C GLU A 133 -2.41 5.79 -1.02
N ALA A 134 -3.34 6.75 -1.11
CA ALA A 134 -4.06 7.03 -2.35
C ALA A 134 -3.12 7.48 -3.48
N TYR A 135 -2.15 8.33 -3.19
CA TYR A 135 -1.13 8.78 -4.13
C TYR A 135 -0.31 7.61 -4.68
N ILE A 136 0.22 6.74 -3.80
CA ILE A 136 1.04 5.59 -4.20
C ILE A 136 0.20 4.56 -4.95
N THR A 137 -1.05 4.34 -4.53
CA THR A 137 -2.00 3.47 -5.24
C THR A 137 -2.20 3.92 -6.68
N PHE A 138 -2.38 5.21 -6.91
CA PHE A 138 -2.48 5.77 -8.26
C PHE A 138 -1.21 5.51 -9.07
N LEU A 139 -0.03 5.68 -8.48
CA LEU A 139 1.24 5.36 -9.15
C LEU A 139 1.37 3.87 -9.48
N PHE A 140 0.98 2.98 -8.57
CA PHE A 140 1.00 1.53 -8.80
C PHE A 140 0.13 1.13 -9.98
N GLU A 141 -1.11 1.55 -10.00
CA GLU A 141 -2.04 1.22 -11.08
C GLU A 141 -1.58 1.79 -12.44
N THR A 142 -0.92 2.94 -12.43
CA THR A 142 -0.40 3.56 -13.65
C THR A 142 0.88 2.90 -14.15
N LEU A 143 1.76 2.48 -13.24
CA LEU A 143 3.12 2.07 -13.57
C LEU A 143 3.35 0.56 -13.49
N TRP A 144 2.72 -0.16 -12.54
CA TRP A 144 3.01 -1.57 -12.29
C TRP A 144 2.12 -2.54 -13.06
N GLY A 145 0.84 -2.30 -13.10
CA GLY A 145 -0.16 -3.25 -13.57
C GLY A 145 -0.53 -4.31 -12.52
N LYS A 146 -1.65 -4.99 -12.75
CA LYS A 146 -2.29 -5.89 -11.77
C LYS A 146 -1.43 -7.08 -11.34
N GLN A 147 -0.71 -7.69 -12.28
CA GLN A 147 0.16 -8.82 -11.97
C GLN A 147 1.24 -8.41 -10.97
N ARG A 148 1.95 -7.31 -11.23
CA ARG A 148 3.02 -6.84 -10.35
C ARG A 148 2.52 -6.43 -8.95
N ILE A 149 1.33 -5.82 -8.89
CA ILE A 149 0.68 -5.47 -7.61
C ILE A 149 0.35 -6.72 -6.79
N MET A 150 -0.01 -7.82 -7.45
CA MET A 150 -0.37 -9.09 -6.81
C MET A 150 0.86 -9.86 -6.27
N GLU A 151 2.06 -9.57 -6.73
CA GLU A 151 3.30 -10.20 -6.28
C GLU A 151 3.82 -9.65 -4.95
N ASP A 152 3.37 -8.47 -4.54
CA ASP A 152 3.80 -7.74 -3.34
C ASP A 152 2.69 -7.50 -2.34
#